data_f79ba8d10e0a6bd93046edb197b6ee8c
#
_entry.id   f79ba8d10e0a6bd93046edb197b6ee8c
#
_cell.length_a   1.000
_cell.length_b   1.000
_cell.length_c   1.000
_cell.angle_alpha   90.00
_cell.angle_beta   90.00
_cell.angle_gamma   90.00
#
_symmetry.space_group_name_H-M   'P 1'
#
loop_
_entity.id
_entity.type
_entity.pdbx_description
1 polymer ?
#
loop_
_entity_poly.entity_id
_entity_poly.type
_entity_poly.pdbx_seq_one_letter_code
_entity_poly.pdbx_strand_id
1 'polypeptide(L)'
;MSREGIEGLRSPLAADIELHEELGSTQQRARELAREGAPHGTLVVSKIQTVGRGRLGRRWGSPEGGLWMSVVLRLGTPTRVVARITQTAAVAVAKALREMGVEAKIKWPNDLLVRGRKICGILAESSIENAPVAAKRVGLGEERRVDFVVLGVGLNADLDPQDLGVVENEATTLRSELGRDVDLLALLGSVLSHLDLELRRIDDFEAILEDWRAFDCTLGERVRVRRFGEVLEGEALDLGPEGALLLKTGDGVVELFEGEIEQLRRGRSA
;
A
#
# COMPACT_ATOMS: atom_id res chain seq x y z
N MET A 1 6.51 -16.34 -13.98
CA MET A 1 6.27 -15.04 -14.64
C MET A 1 7.49 -14.70 -15.48
N SER A 2 7.30 -14.23 -16.74
CA SER A 2 8.38 -13.82 -17.64
C SER A 2 8.22 -12.36 -18.06
N ARG A 3 9.32 -11.73 -18.56
CA ARG A 3 9.28 -10.35 -19.04
C ARG A 3 8.30 -10.20 -20.23
N GLU A 4 8.35 -11.10 -21.17
CA GLU A 4 7.42 -11.13 -22.33
C GLU A 4 5.96 -11.22 -21.88
N GLY A 5 5.67 -12.02 -20.86
CA GLY A 5 4.34 -12.09 -20.27
C GLY A 5 3.88 -10.76 -19.70
N ILE A 6 4.77 -10.03 -18.99
CA ILE A 6 4.44 -8.72 -18.40
C ILE A 6 4.25 -7.68 -19.52
N GLU A 7 5.10 -7.67 -20.56
CA GLU A 7 4.94 -6.78 -21.73
C GLU A 7 3.61 -7.03 -22.44
N GLY A 8 3.15 -8.29 -22.47
CA GLY A 8 1.86 -8.69 -23.02
C GLY A 8 0.65 -8.10 -22.31
N LEU A 9 0.78 -7.64 -21.06
CA LEU A 9 -0.31 -7.00 -20.32
C LEU A 9 -0.67 -5.62 -20.86
N ARG A 10 0.24 -4.97 -21.61
CA ARG A 10 0.06 -3.64 -22.24
C ARG A 10 -0.45 -2.56 -21.27
N SER A 11 -0.01 -2.63 -20.01
CA SER A 11 -0.39 -1.65 -18.99
C SER A 11 0.46 -0.38 -19.09
N PRO A 12 -0.13 0.82 -18.95
CA PRO A 12 0.64 2.07 -18.84
C PRO A 12 1.57 2.08 -17.62
N LEU A 13 1.26 1.28 -16.59
CA LEU A 13 2.09 1.09 -15.39
C LEU A 13 3.15 -0.01 -15.54
N ALA A 14 3.38 -0.48 -16.77
CA ALA A 14 4.44 -1.39 -17.18
C ALA A 14 5.03 -0.94 -18.52
N ALA A 15 5.22 0.37 -18.69
CA ALA A 15 5.77 0.98 -19.90
C ALA A 15 7.27 0.65 -20.11
N ASP A 16 7.99 0.48 -19.00
CA ASP A 16 9.35 -0.05 -18.94
C ASP A 16 9.43 -1.06 -17.81
N ILE A 17 10.14 -2.19 -17.98
CA ILE A 17 10.06 -3.33 -17.08
C ILE A 17 11.44 -3.82 -16.70
N GLU A 18 11.70 -3.90 -15.40
CA GLU A 18 12.78 -4.71 -14.83
C GLU A 18 12.19 -5.91 -14.08
N LEU A 19 12.51 -7.12 -14.52
CA LEU A 19 12.18 -8.36 -13.85
C LEU A 19 13.46 -9.02 -13.32
N HIS A 20 13.51 -9.26 -12.02
CA HIS A 20 14.64 -9.86 -11.34
C HIS A 20 14.27 -11.21 -10.72
N GLU A 21 15.18 -12.18 -10.78
CA GLU A 21 15.08 -13.43 -10.01
C GLU A 21 15.23 -13.13 -8.52
N GLU A 22 16.25 -12.34 -8.18
CA GLU A 22 16.52 -11.87 -6.82
C GLU A 22 16.99 -10.43 -6.84
N LEU A 23 16.52 -9.62 -5.88
CA LEU A 23 16.88 -8.22 -5.72
C LEU A 23 16.91 -7.86 -4.22
N GLY A 24 17.71 -6.86 -3.84
CA GLY A 24 17.66 -6.31 -2.49
C GLY A 24 16.25 -5.80 -2.15
N SER A 25 15.73 -4.87 -2.95
CA SER A 25 14.39 -4.30 -2.80
C SER A 25 13.93 -3.65 -4.11
N THR A 26 12.72 -4.02 -4.58
CA THR A 26 12.06 -3.38 -5.74
C THR A 26 11.85 -1.89 -5.49
N GLN A 27 11.51 -1.51 -4.26
CA GLN A 27 11.29 -0.13 -3.86
C GLN A 27 12.56 0.72 -3.98
N GLN A 28 13.69 0.18 -3.54
CA GLN A 28 14.97 0.87 -3.65
C GLN A 28 15.39 0.97 -5.12
N ARG A 29 15.28 -0.11 -5.89
CA ARG A 29 15.65 -0.11 -7.31
C ARG A 29 14.80 0.86 -8.13
N ALA A 30 13.48 0.85 -7.93
CA ALA A 30 12.58 1.80 -8.59
C ALA A 30 12.91 3.26 -8.22
N ARG A 31 13.34 3.53 -6.98
CA ARG A 31 13.79 4.87 -6.57
C ARG A 31 15.08 5.29 -7.28
N GLU A 32 16.04 4.39 -7.44
CA GLU A 32 17.27 4.64 -8.19
C GLU A 32 16.95 4.99 -9.64
N LEU A 33 16.15 4.17 -10.31
CA LEU A 33 15.68 4.42 -11.68
C LEU A 33 14.94 5.75 -11.81
N ALA A 34 14.05 6.06 -10.86
CA ALA A 34 13.33 7.33 -10.87
C ALA A 34 14.25 8.55 -10.77
N ARG A 35 15.34 8.48 -9.97
CA ARG A 35 16.38 9.52 -9.87
C ARG A 35 17.21 9.63 -11.14
N GLU A 36 17.42 8.54 -11.85
CA GLU A 36 18.09 8.48 -13.16
C GLU A 36 17.19 8.96 -14.31
N GLY A 37 15.93 9.31 -14.03
CA GLY A 37 15.01 9.85 -15.02
C GLY A 37 14.05 8.83 -15.64
N ALA A 38 13.97 7.62 -15.13
CA ALA A 38 13.03 6.60 -15.62
C ALA A 38 11.61 7.16 -15.75
N PRO A 39 10.86 6.81 -16.83
CA PRO A 39 9.55 7.38 -17.12
C PRO A 39 8.46 6.93 -16.13
N HIS A 40 7.29 7.60 -16.20
CA HIS A 40 6.08 7.12 -15.56
C HIS A 40 5.75 5.70 -16.03
N GLY A 41 5.36 4.83 -15.10
CA GLY A 41 5.05 3.44 -15.42
C GLY A 41 6.26 2.52 -15.52
N THR A 42 7.47 2.96 -15.12
CA THR A 42 8.59 2.02 -14.96
C THR A 42 8.27 1.07 -13.81
N LEU A 43 8.18 -0.22 -14.13
CA LEU A 43 7.81 -1.31 -13.24
C LEU A 43 9.04 -2.15 -12.89
N VAL A 44 9.30 -2.31 -11.61
CA VAL A 44 10.30 -3.24 -11.08
C VAL A 44 9.59 -4.39 -10.38
N VAL A 45 9.86 -5.61 -10.80
CA VAL A 45 9.33 -6.85 -10.18
C VAL A 45 10.50 -7.75 -9.79
N SER A 46 10.39 -8.41 -8.65
CA SER A 46 11.37 -9.42 -8.23
C SER A 46 10.65 -10.67 -7.73
N LYS A 47 11.20 -11.86 -8.02
CA LYS A 47 10.69 -13.12 -7.46
C LYS A 47 11.01 -13.23 -5.98
N ILE A 48 12.20 -12.74 -5.56
CA ILE A 48 12.69 -12.75 -4.18
C ILE A 48 13.25 -11.38 -3.83
N GLN A 49 12.96 -10.87 -2.63
CA GLN A 49 13.67 -9.71 -2.08
C GLN A 49 14.45 -10.09 -0.83
N THR A 50 15.74 -9.80 -0.80
CA THR A 50 16.61 -10.10 0.35
C THR A 50 16.52 -9.06 1.46
N VAL A 51 16.16 -7.82 1.13
CA VAL A 51 15.98 -6.69 2.04
C VAL A 51 14.68 -5.94 1.74
N GLY A 52 13.57 -6.68 1.58
CA GLY A 52 12.24 -6.11 1.35
C GLY A 52 11.90 -5.05 2.40
N ARG A 53 11.32 -3.94 1.96
CA ARG A 53 11.07 -2.74 2.78
C ARG A 53 9.59 -2.54 3.05
N GLY A 54 9.28 -2.28 4.33
CA GLY A 54 8.00 -1.78 4.77
C GLY A 54 8.13 -0.34 5.30
N ARG A 55 7.04 0.21 5.80
CA ARG A 55 7.02 1.54 6.44
C ARG A 55 7.87 1.57 7.71
N LEU A 56 8.34 2.77 8.06
CA LEU A 56 9.10 3.04 9.28
C LEU A 56 10.36 2.16 9.43
N GLY A 57 10.99 1.79 8.31
CA GLY A 57 12.22 0.99 8.30
C GLY A 57 12.01 -0.50 8.62
N ARG A 58 10.77 -0.98 8.69
CA ARG A 58 10.49 -2.42 8.90
C ARG A 58 10.90 -3.25 7.69
N ARG A 59 11.23 -4.50 7.96
CA ARG A 59 11.45 -5.49 6.90
C ARG A 59 10.11 -6.06 6.43
N TRP A 60 10.04 -6.35 5.11
CA TRP A 60 8.97 -7.09 4.49
C TRP A 60 9.51 -8.44 4.01
N GLY A 61 9.00 -9.55 4.53
CA GLY A 61 9.36 -10.89 4.08
C GLY A 61 8.92 -11.07 2.62
N SER A 62 9.84 -11.45 1.76
CA SER A 62 9.59 -11.52 0.32
C SER A 62 10.22 -12.77 -0.30
N PRO A 63 9.82 -13.99 0.14
CA PRO A 63 10.27 -15.24 -0.47
C PRO A 63 9.66 -15.42 -1.87
N GLU A 64 10.06 -16.44 -2.60
CA GLU A 64 9.46 -16.79 -3.89
C GLU A 64 7.97 -17.10 -3.74
N GLY A 65 7.18 -16.76 -4.77
CA GLY A 65 5.73 -16.99 -4.81
C GLY A 65 4.88 -15.79 -4.42
N GLY A 66 5.47 -14.70 -3.90
CA GLY A 66 4.76 -13.44 -3.72
C GLY A 66 4.78 -12.54 -4.95
N LEU A 67 3.92 -11.54 -4.97
CA LEU A 67 3.99 -10.43 -5.92
C LEU A 67 4.69 -9.25 -5.25
N TRP A 68 5.96 -9.10 -5.55
CA TRP A 68 6.82 -8.03 -5.05
C TRP A 68 7.10 -7.05 -6.19
N MET A 69 6.42 -5.91 -6.17
CA MET A 69 6.52 -4.94 -7.26
C MET A 69 6.64 -3.50 -6.75
N SER A 70 7.26 -2.65 -7.55
CA SER A 70 7.28 -1.20 -7.35
C SER A 70 7.16 -0.48 -8.68
N VAL A 71 6.34 0.58 -8.72
CA VAL A 71 6.09 1.39 -9.93
C VAL A 71 6.55 2.82 -9.69
N VAL A 72 7.24 3.40 -10.68
CA VAL A 72 7.57 4.83 -10.71
C VAL A 72 6.37 5.61 -11.23
N LEU A 73 5.85 6.52 -10.43
CA LEU A 73 4.73 7.39 -10.79
C LEU A 73 5.23 8.83 -10.93
N ARG A 74 5.01 9.46 -12.10
CA ARG A 74 5.28 10.87 -12.36
C ARG A 74 3.95 11.57 -12.64
N LEU A 75 3.28 11.99 -11.57
CA LEU A 75 1.94 12.55 -11.65
C LEU A 75 1.96 14.09 -11.66
N GLY A 76 3.13 14.72 -11.47
CA GLY A 76 3.26 16.19 -11.38
C GLY A 76 2.44 16.79 -10.23
N THR A 77 2.15 15.98 -9.22
CA THR A 77 1.19 16.27 -8.16
C THR A 77 1.82 17.01 -6.99
N PRO A 78 1.04 17.83 -6.26
CA PRO A 78 1.46 18.40 -5.00
C PRO A 78 1.82 17.33 -3.95
N THR A 79 2.70 17.69 -3.02
CA THR A 79 3.14 16.76 -1.95
C THR A 79 2.01 16.17 -1.12
N ARG A 80 0.88 16.89 -0.97
CA ARG A 80 -0.30 16.40 -0.25
C ARG A 80 -0.93 15.16 -0.89
N VAL A 81 -0.81 15.02 -2.21
CA VAL A 81 -1.41 13.89 -2.97
C VAL A 81 -0.68 12.57 -2.72
N VAL A 82 0.54 12.58 -2.19
CA VAL A 82 1.29 11.34 -1.90
C VAL A 82 0.54 10.44 -0.90
N ALA A 83 -0.13 11.02 0.09
CA ALA A 83 -0.97 10.26 1.02
C ALA A 83 -2.14 9.58 0.29
N ARG A 84 -2.79 10.33 -0.64
CA ARG A 84 -3.91 9.80 -1.44
C ARG A 84 -3.50 8.61 -2.30
N ILE A 85 -2.26 8.57 -2.82
CA ILE A 85 -1.75 7.44 -3.63
C ILE A 85 -1.79 6.14 -2.83
N THR A 86 -1.50 6.17 -1.53
CA THR A 86 -1.56 4.97 -0.68
C THR A 86 -2.99 4.44 -0.57
N GLN A 87 -3.98 5.31 -0.30
CA GLN A 87 -5.38 4.90 -0.20
C GLN A 87 -5.93 4.45 -1.55
N THR A 88 -5.60 5.17 -2.64
CA THR A 88 -5.97 4.80 -4.00
C THR A 88 -5.43 3.41 -4.36
N ALA A 89 -4.17 3.15 -4.04
CA ALA A 89 -3.56 1.83 -4.28
C ALA A 89 -4.19 0.73 -3.42
N ALA A 90 -4.58 1.02 -2.17
CA ALA A 90 -5.27 0.05 -1.33
C ALA A 90 -6.64 -0.34 -1.90
N VAL A 91 -7.41 0.63 -2.39
CA VAL A 91 -8.69 0.39 -3.08
C VAL A 91 -8.47 -0.44 -4.35
N ALA A 92 -7.47 -0.08 -5.17
CA ALA A 92 -7.14 -0.81 -6.40
C ALA A 92 -6.81 -2.29 -6.13
N VAL A 93 -5.92 -2.54 -5.15
CA VAL A 93 -5.55 -3.92 -4.78
C VAL A 93 -6.75 -4.66 -4.18
N ALA A 94 -7.57 -4.02 -3.34
CA ALA A 94 -8.78 -4.65 -2.77
C ALA A 94 -9.78 -5.06 -3.87
N LYS A 95 -9.95 -4.22 -4.90
CA LYS A 95 -10.79 -4.55 -6.08
C LYS A 95 -10.22 -5.72 -6.87
N ALA A 96 -8.90 -5.72 -7.13
CA ALA A 96 -8.23 -6.84 -7.82
C ALA A 96 -8.39 -8.16 -7.06
N LEU A 97 -8.24 -8.15 -5.73
CA LEU A 97 -8.45 -9.33 -4.90
C LEU A 97 -9.91 -9.82 -4.91
N ARG A 98 -10.87 -8.88 -4.91
CA ARG A 98 -12.29 -9.21 -5.01
C ARG A 98 -12.64 -9.90 -6.33
N GLU A 99 -12.08 -9.46 -7.47
CA GLU A 99 -12.23 -10.15 -8.76
C GLU A 99 -11.72 -11.59 -8.72
N MET A 100 -10.68 -11.86 -7.93
CA MET A 100 -10.16 -13.21 -7.72
C MET A 100 -10.98 -14.05 -6.73
N GLY A 101 -12.01 -13.46 -6.12
CA GLY A 101 -12.88 -14.13 -5.14
C GLY A 101 -12.38 -14.02 -3.70
N VAL A 102 -11.48 -13.08 -3.38
CA VAL A 102 -10.95 -12.86 -2.03
C VAL A 102 -11.41 -11.50 -1.48
N GLU A 103 -12.23 -11.55 -0.44
CA GLU A 103 -12.73 -10.35 0.26
C GLU A 103 -11.67 -9.81 1.23
N ALA A 104 -10.80 -8.97 0.72
CA ALA A 104 -9.82 -8.26 1.53
C ALA A 104 -10.42 -6.97 2.12
N LYS A 105 -10.02 -6.65 3.36
CA LYS A 105 -10.37 -5.42 4.05
C LYS A 105 -9.15 -4.53 4.21
N ILE A 106 -9.35 -3.22 4.09
CA ILE A 106 -8.29 -2.24 4.25
C ILE A 106 -8.18 -1.85 5.72
N LYS A 107 -7.00 -2.04 6.28
CA LYS A 107 -6.62 -1.50 7.59
C LYS A 107 -5.77 -0.25 7.37
N TRP A 108 -6.28 0.88 7.81
CA TRP A 108 -5.53 2.13 7.72
C TRP A 108 -4.13 2.02 8.34
N PRO A 109 -3.09 2.60 7.72
CA PRO A 109 -3.16 3.42 6.49
C PRO A 109 -2.88 2.65 5.20
N ASN A 110 -2.38 1.41 5.22
CA ASN A 110 -1.70 0.82 4.06
C ASN A 110 -1.70 -0.72 4.01
N ASP A 111 -2.43 -1.38 4.90
CA ASP A 111 -2.45 -2.84 4.97
C ASP A 111 -3.78 -3.39 4.45
N LEU A 112 -3.74 -4.52 3.74
CA LEU A 112 -4.92 -5.29 3.43
C LEU A 112 -4.93 -6.59 4.25
N LEU A 113 -6.08 -6.91 4.79
CA LEU A 113 -6.31 -8.06 5.66
C LEU A 113 -7.40 -8.96 5.09
N VAL A 114 -7.25 -10.27 5.24
CA VAL A 114 -8.31 -11.26 5.04
C VAL A 114 -8.53 -11.99 6.35
N ARG A 115 -9.74 -11.94 6.89
CA ARG A 115 -10.07 -12.52 8.20
C ARG A 115 -9.13 -12.07 9.32
N GLY A 116 -8.73 -10.78 9.30
CA GLY A 116 -7.82 -10.19 10.27
C GLY A 116 -6.35 -10.50 10.09
N ARG A 117 -5.95 -11.30 9.08
CA ARG A 117 -4.57 -11.66 8.76
C ARG A 117 -4.06 -10.85 7.57
N LYS A 118 -2.84 -10.36 7.66
CA LYS A 118 -2.27 -9.49 6.63
C LYS A 118 -1.94 -10.27 5.35
N ILE A 119 -2.46 -9.79 4.21
CA ILE A 119 -2.21 -10.34 2.90
C ILE A 119 -1.38 -9.41 2.02
N CYS A 120 -1.50 -8.09 2.21
CA CYS A 120 -0.80 -7.09 1.41
C CYS A 120 -0.35 -5.91 2.25
N GLY A 121 0.78 -5.31 1.87
CA GLY A 121 1.27 -4.04 2.36
C GLY A 121 1.62 -3.11 1.21
N ILE A 122 1.26 -1.84 1.35
CA ILE A 122 1.50 -0.80 0.34
C ILE A 122 2.46 0.23 0.91
N LEU A 123 3.42 0.68 0.09
CA LEU A 123 4.41 1.67 0.44
C LEU A 123 4.55 2.72 -0.65
N ALA A 124 4.13 3.95 -0.39
CA ALA A 124 4.34 5.09 -1.28
C ALA A 124 5.44 6.01 -0.70
N GLU A 125 6.51 6.21 -1.46
CA GLU A 125 7.62 7.09 -1.09
C GLU A 125 7.86 8.13 -2.20
N SER A 126 7.96 9.42 -1.82
CA SER A 126 8.18 10.51 -2.78
C SER A 126 9.66 10.89 -2.92
N SER A 127 9.98 11.65 -3.99
CA SER A 127 11.30 12.23 -4.23
C SER A 127 11.80 13.14 -3.10
N ILE A 128 10.90 13.68 -2.28
CA ILE A 128 11.26 14.51 -1.13
C ILE A 128 11.58 13.56 0.04
N GLU A 129 12.87 13.36 0.29
CA GLU A 129 13.33 12.54 1.41
C GLU A 129 12.96 13.15 2.76
N ASN A 130 12.55 12.27 3.69
CA ASN A 130 12.49 12.49 5.15
C ASN A 130 11.64 13.67 5.69
N ALA A 131 10.75 14.26 4.91
CA ALA A 131 9.78 15.17 5.51
C ALA A 131 8.52 14.38 5.90
N PRO A 132 8.18 14.28 7.20
CA PRO A 132 6.89 13.78 7.62
C PRO A 132 5.78 14.54 6.88
N VAL A 133 4.71 13.87 6.47
CA VAL A 133 3.57 14.52 5.81
C VAL A 133 3.07 15.72 6.64
N ALA A 134 3.16 15.64 7.97
CA ALA A 134 2.84 16.70 8.90
C ALA A 134 3.81 17.93 8.83
N ALA A 135 5.10 17.74 8.54
CA ALA A 135 6.07 18.84 8.43
C ALA A 135 5.87 19.67 7.14
N LYS A 136 5.07 19.18 6.19
CA LYS A 136 4.74 19.84 4.93
C LYS A 136 3.67 20.93 5.06
N ARG A 137 3.05 21.08 6.23
CA ARG A 137 2.06 22.14 6.53
C ARG A 137 2.66 23.48 6.97
N VAL A 138 3.96 23.57 7.21
CA VAL A 138 4.58 24.81 7.70
C VAL A 138 5.21 25.58 6.54
N GLY A 139 4.51 26.63 6.11
CA GLY A 139 5.11 27.77 5.45
C GLY A 139 4.80 27.98 3.98
N LEU A 140 3.76 28.75 3.75
CA LEU A 140 3.72 29.89 2.82
C LEU A 140 4.23 29.70 1.38
N GLY A 141 3.29 29.67 0.45
CA GLY A 141 3.42 30.39 -0.83
C GLY A 141 3.60 29.56 -2.07
N GLU A 142 4.30 28.45 -2.10
CA GLU A 142 4.40 27.60 -3.29
C GLU A 142 4.18 26.12 -2.94
N GLU A 143 3.17 25.56 -3.57
CA GLU A 143 2.84 24.14 -3.43
C GLU A 143 3.98 23.32 -4.08
N ARG A 144 4.88 22.77 -3.26
CA ARG A 144 5.98 21.95 -3.77
C ARG A 144 5.39 20.74 -4.49
N ARG A 145 5.80 20.54 -5.72
CA ARG A 145 5.48 19.33 -6.50
C ARG A 145 6.53 18.27 -6.23
N VAL A 146 6.11 17.02 -6.25
CA VAL A 146 7.02 15.87 -6.22
C VAL A 146 7.38 15.49 -7.64
N ASP A 147 8.67 15.23 -7.88
CA ASP A 147 9.15 14.80 -9.19
C ASP A 147 8.65 13.39 -9.52
N PHE A 148 8.63 12.53 -8.53
CA PHE A 148 8.12 11.18 -8.64
C PHE A 148 7.64 10.62 -7.29
N VAL A 149 6.80 9.61 -7.36
CA VAL A 149 6.46 8.72 -6.24
C VAL A 149 6.81 7.30 -6.67
N VAL A 150 7.45 6.54 -5.79
CA VAL A 150 7.60 5.09 -5.95
C VAL A 150 6.52 4.41 -5.15
N LEU A 151 5.65 3.70 -5.82
CA LEU A 151 4.57 2.93 -5.23
C LEU A 151 4.96 1.45 -5.18
N GLY A 152 5.22 0.94 -3.98
CA GLY A 152 5.48 -0.48 -3.74
C GLY A 152 4.22 -1.22 -3.31
N VAL A 153 4.03 -2.40 -3.86
CA VAL A 153 2.99 -3.36 -3.47
C VAL A 153 3.66 -4.69 -3.15
N GLY A 154 3.53 -5.11 -1.90
CA GLY A 154 3.93 -6.45 -1.46
C GLY A 154 2.68 -7.27 -1.17
N LEU A 155 2.39 -8.28 -2.01
CA LEU A 155 1.21 -9.12 -1.91
C LEU A 155 1.61 -10.59 -1.75
N ASN A 156 1.21 -11.19 -0.64
CA ASN A 156 1.42 -12.60 -0.36
C ASN A 156 0.51 -13.43 -1.28
N ALA A 157 1.07 -14.07 -2.30
CA ALA A 157 0.29 -14.70 -3.35
C ALA A 157 0.39 -16.24 -3.34
N ASP A 158 1.28 -16.82 -4.13
CA ASP A 158 1.41 -18.27 -4.37
C ASP A 158 2.51 -18.90 -3.51
N LEU A 159 2.39 -18.77 -2.20
CA LEU A 159 3.34 -19.29 -1.21
C LEU A 159 2.60 -19.72 0.05
N ASP A 160 3.26 -20.50 0.90
CA ASP A 160 2.73 -20.86 2.20
C ASP A 160 2.98 -19.73 3.24
N PRO A 161 2.01 -19.45 4.13
CA PRO A 161 2.19 -18.44 5.17
C PRO A 161 3.44 -18.64 6.05
N GLN A 162 3.87 -19.89 6.23
CA GLN A 162 5.07 -20.24 7.01
C GLN A 162 6.35 -19.70 6.39
N ASP A 163 6.41 -19.55 5.06
CA ASP A 163 7.57 -19.05 4.33
C ASP A 163 7.80 -17.55 4.54
N LEU A 164 6.78 -16.82 5.03
CA LEU A 164 6.86 -15.38 5.28
C LEU A 164 7.73 -15.00 6.48
N GLY A 165 8.10 -15.97 7.35
CA GLY A 165 8.92 -15.72 8.54
C GLY A 165 8.27 -14.78 9.57
N VAL A 166 6.95 -14.68 9.58
CA VAL A 166 6.16 -13.90 10.55
C VAL A 166 5.55 -14.84 11.59
N VAL A 167 5.03 -14.24 12.69
CA VAL A 167 4.33 -15.01 13.72
C VAL A 167 3.12 -15.71 13.13
N GLU A 168 2.91 -16.96 13.53
CA GLU A 168 1.77 -17.76 13.10
C GLU A 168 0.44 -16.99 13.32
N ASN A 169 -0.43 -16.99 12.30
CA ASN A 169 -1.71 -16.27 12.24
C ASN A 169 -1.64 -14.74 12.07
N GLU A 170 -0.47 -14.11 11.90
CA GLU A 170 -0.41 -12.68 11.60
C GLU A 170 -0.53 -12.38 10.09
N ALA A 171 -0.19 -13.33 9.23
CA ALA A 171 -0.28 -13.20 7.78
C ALA A 171 -1.06 -14.34 7.13
N THR A 172 -1.53 -14.10 5.90
CA THR A 172 -2.13 -15.09 5.01
C THR A 172 -1.66 -14.86 3.59
N THR A 173 -2.02 -15.77 2.67
CA THR A 173 -1.64 -15.73 1.26
C THR A 173 -2.86 -16.00 0.39
N LEU A 174 -2.84 -15.57 -0.88
CA LEU A 174 -3.92 -15.85 -1.82
C LEU A 174 -4.12 -17.36 -2.02
N ARG A 175 -3.01 -18.11 -2.12
CA ARG A 175 -3.04 -19.57 -2.22
C ARG A 175 -3.83 -20.20 -1.08
N SER A 176 -3.55 -19.79 0.15
CA SER A 176 -4.26 -20.27 1.35
C SER A 176 -5.73 -19.89 1.36
N GLU A 177 -6.08 -18.68 0.95
CA GLU A 177 -7.47 -18.21 0.96
C GLU A 177 -8.32 -18.83 -0.16
N LEU A 178 -7.69 -19.10 -1.33
CA LEU A 178 -8.35 -19.70 -2.50
C LEU A 178 -8.32 -21.23 -2.50
N GLY A 179 -7.40 -21.86 -1.74
CA GLY A 179 -7.20 -23.30 -1.74
C GLY A 179 -6.65 -23.84 -3.07
N ARG A 180 -5.99 -23.02 -3.88
CA ARG A 180 -5.40 -23.36 -5.18
C ARG A 180 -4.20 -22.50 -5.50
N ASP A 181 -3.39 -22.95 -6.47
CA ASP A 181 -2.28 -22.17 -7.00
C ASP A 181 -2.77 -20.86 -7.65
N VAL A 182 -1.91 -19.82 -7.59
CA VAL A 182 -2.21 -18.48 -8.07
C VAL A 182 -1.33 -18.16 -9.28
N ASP A 183 -1.94 -17.82 -10.40
CA ASP A 183 -1.21 -17.27 -11.55
C ASP A 183 -0.74 -15.84 -11.24
N LEU A 184 0.56 -15.70 -10.97
CA LEU A 184 1.17 -14.41 -10.63
C LEU A 184 1.12 -13.40 -11.79
N LEU A 185 1.08 -13.85 -13.05
CA LEU A 185 0.97 -12.95 -14.20
C LEU A 185 -0.45 -12.39 -14.31
N ALA A 186 -1.46 -13.23 -14.17
CA ALA A 186 -2.86 -12.81 -14.13
C ALA A 186 -3.12 -11.87 -12.94
N LEU A 187 -2.58 -12.17 -11.77
CA LEU A 187 -2.64 -11.32 -10.58
C LEU A 187 -2.00 -9.94 -10.83
N LEU A 188 -0.79 -9.91 -11.38
CA LEU A 188 -0.10 -8.66 -11.73
C LEU A 188 -0.94 -7.85 -12.71
N GLY A 189 -1.51 -8.49 -13.74
CA GLY A 189 -2.37 -7.83 -14.72
C GLY A 189 -3.60 -7.18 -14.10
N SER A 190 -4.30 -7.89 -13.21
CA SER A 190 -5.45 -7.35 -12.47
C SER A 190 -5.04 -6.18 -11.57
N VAL A 191 -3.96 -6.34 -10.79
CA VAL A 191 -3.45 -5.25 -9.92
C VAL A 191 -3.07 -4.01 -10.72
N LEU A 192 -2.32 -4.15 -11.83
CA LEU A 192 -1.92 -3.01 -12.67
C LEU A 192 -3.14 -2.33 -13.33
N SER A 193 -4.12 -3.11 -13.78
CA SER A 193 -5.35 -2.58 -14.39
C SER A 193 -6.15 -1.74 -13.39
N HIS A 194 -6.38 -2.26 -12.20
CA HIS A 194 -7.09 -1.50 -11.16
C HIS A 194 -6.28 -0.29 -10.67
N LEU A 195 -4.94 -0.41 -10.53
CA LEU A 195 -4.10 0.73 -10.20
C LEU A 195 -4.20 1.86 -11.24
N ASP A 196 -4.14 1.55 -12.52
CA ASP A 196 -4.28 2.56 -13.60
C ASP A 196 -5.66 3.24 -13.54
N LEU A 197 -6.72 2.45 -13.38
CA LEU A 197 -8.09 2.98 -13.28
C LEU A 197 -8.26 3.93 -12.08
N GLU A 198 -7.82 3.52 -10.91
CA GLU A 198 -8.00 4.32 -9.69
C GLU A 198 -7.06 5.53 -9.66
N LEU A 199 -5.83 5.43 -10.17
CA LEU A 199 -4.90 6.56 -10.26
C LEU A 199 -5.41 7.66 -11.21
N ARG A 200 -6.14 7.31 -12.26
CA ARG A 200 -6.81 8.30 -13.14
C ARG A 200 -7.92 9.08 -12.43
N ARG A 201 -8.48 8.52 -11.37
CA ARG A 201 -9.54 9.15 -10.55
C ARG A 201 -8.98 9.89 -9.33
N ILE A 202 -7.67 10.01 -9.16
CA ILE A 202 -7.04 10.52 -7.93
C ILE A 202 -7.45 11.97 -7.61
N ASP A 203 -7.86 12.76 -8.60
CA ASP A 203 -8.36 14.11 -8.42
C ASP A 203 -9.79 14.13 -7.85
N ASP A 204 -10.59 13.10 -8.14
CA ASP A 204 -11.89 12.84 -7.49
C ASP A 204 -11.69 11.94 -6.25
N PHE A 205 -10.95 12.47 -5.29
CA PHE A 205 -10.54 11.68 -4.14
C PHE A 205 -11.69 11.29 -3.21
N GLU A 206 -12.79 12.06 -3.19
CA GLU A 206 -13.97 11.67 -2.39
C GLU A 206 -14.56 10.34 -2.89
N ALA A 207 -14.65 10.14 -4.22
CA ALA A 207 -15.08 8.87 -4.77
C ALA A 207 -14.13 7.70 -4.41
N ILE A 208 -12.82 7.98 -4.29
CA ILE A 208 -11.86 6.99 -3.77
C ILE A 208 -12.11 6.69 -2.29
N LEU A 209 -12.42 7.71 -1.49
CA LEU A 209 -12.72 7.52 -0.06
C LEU A 209 -14.04 6.75 0.15
N GLU A 210 -15.05 6.93 -0.69
CA GLU A 210 -16.26 6.13 -0.66
C GLU A 210 -15.96 4.65 -0.91
N ASP A 211 -15.19 4.35 -1.97
CA ASP A 211 -14.72 3.00 -2.25
C ASP A 211 -13.88 2.45 -1.08
N TRP A 212 -13.00 3.26 -0.51
CA TRP A 212 -12.14 2.88 0.61
C TRP A 212 -12.98 2.49 1.84
N ARG A 213 -14.00 3.31 2.21
CA ARG A 213 -14.93 3.02 3.32
C ARG A 213 -15.65 1.67 3.14
N ALA A 214 -15.99 1.30 1.90
CA ALA A 214 -16.63 0.02 1.61
C ALA A 214 -15.72 -1.20 1.91
N PHE A 215 -14.39 -1.02 1.81
CA PHE A 215 -13.42 -2.07 2.12
C PHE A 215 -12.87 -1.98 3.56
N ASP A 216 -13.12 -0.90 4.27
CA ASP A 216 -12.47 -0.61 5.54
C ASP A 216 -12.78 -1.62 6.66
N CYS A 217 -11.83 -1.74 7.60
CA CYS A 217 -12.00 -2.47 8.86
C CYS A 217 -11.43 -1.71 10.08
N THR A 218 -11.21 -0.40 9.94
CA THR A 218 -10.65 0.45 10.99
C THR A 218 -11.67 1.41 11.57
N LEU A 219 -12.55 1.95 10.70
CA LEU A 219 -13.54 2.95 11.10
C LEU A 219 -14.61 2.37 12.04
N GLY A 220 -15.04 3.17 12.99
CA GLY A 220 -15.96 2.76 14.04
C GLY A 220 -15.31 1.92 15.16
N GLU A 221 -14.05 1.54 15.01
CA GLU A 221 -13.34 0.75 16.01
C GLU A 221 -12.60 1.63 17.01
N ARG A 222 -12.47 1.14 18.24
CA ARG A 222 -11.57 1.74 19.21
C ARG A 222 -10.16 1.26 18.95
N VAL A 223 -9.24 2.21 18.71
CA VAL A 223 -7.89 1.92 18.27
C VAL A 223 -6.84 2.60 19.13
N ARG A 224 -5.67 2.00 19.17
CA ARG A 224 -4.44 2.60 19.65
C ARG A 224 -3.56 2.90 18.44
N VAL A 225 -3.14 4.16 18.32
CA VAL A 225 -2.25 4.61 17.24
C VAL A 225 -0.91 4.98 17.83
N ARG A 226 0.16 4.33 17.35
CA ARG A 226 1.54 4.64 17.71
C ARG A 226 2.18 5.46 16.58
N ARG A 227 2.73 6.64 16.92
CA ARG A 227 3.47 7.48 15.98
C ARG A 227 4.55 8.29 16.71
N PHE A 228 5.73 8.43 16.14
CA PHE A 228 6.84 9.28 16.66
C PHE A 228 7.10 9.14 18.17
N GLY A 229 6.92 7.96 18.73
CA GLY A 229 7.06 7.70 20.17
C GLY A 229 5.83 8.08 21.01
N GLU A 230 4.81 8.68 20.42
CA GLU A 230 3.52 8.96 21.05
C GLU A 230 2.55 7.81 20.87
N VAL A 231 1.63 7.66 21.82
CA VAL A 231 0.54 6.69 21.77
C VAL A 231 -0.77 7.44 21.99
N LEU A 232 -1.66 7.36 21.01
CA LEU A 232 -3.01 7.93 21.10
C LEU A 232 -4.04 6.80 21.12
N GLU A 233 -5.06 6.92 21.96
CA GLU A 233 -6.19 6.00 21.98
C GLU A 233 -7.49 6.76 21.71
N GLY A 234 -8.34 6.15 20.89
CA GLY A 234 -9.61 6.79 20.55
C GLY A 234 -10.46 5.93 19.62
N GLU A 235 -11.55 6.51 19.18
CA GLU A 235 -12.42 5.93 18.14
C GLU A 235 -12.00 6.45 16.77
N ALA A 236 -11.78 5.55 15.81
CA ALA A 236 -11.51 5.89 14.42
C ALA A 236 -12.83 6.32 13.76
N LEU A 237 -13.03 7.63 13.56
CA LEU A 237 -14.32 8.15 13.08
C LEU A 237 -14.49 8.00 11.58
N ASP A 238 -13.55 8.55 10.81
CA ASP A 238 -13.60 8.61 9.34
C ASP A 238 -12.21 8.96 8.78
N LEU A 239 -12.08 9.06 7.46
CA LEU A 239 -10.97 9.69 6.81
C LEU A 239 -11.31 11.13 6.43
N GLY A 240 -10.38 12.04 6.69
CA GLY A 240 -10.45 13.41 6.20
C GLY A 240 -10.18 13.50 4.68
N PRO A 241 -10.41 14.68 4.07
CA PRO A 241 -10.34 14.89 2.61
C PRO A 241 -8.95 14.68 2.01
N GLU A 242 -7.91 14.60 2.84
CA GLU A 242 -6.54 14.28 2.43
C GLU A 242 -6.13 12.85 2.81
N GLY A 243 -7.07 11.99 3.23
CA GLY A 243 -6.82 10.61 3.64
C GLY A 243 -6.27 10.43 5.05
N ALA A 244 -6.26 11.49 5.87
CA ALA A 244 -5.91 11.41 7.27
C ALA A 244 -6.98 10.65 8.06
N LEU A 245 -6.58 9.80 9.01
CA LEU A 245 -7.51 9.21 9.96
C LEU A 245 -7.98 10.27 10.95
N LEU A 246 -9.30 10.44 11.10
CA LEU A 246 -9.92 11.26 12.12
C LEU A 246 -10.11 10.41 13.38
N LEU A 247 -9.27 10.65 14.39
CA LEU A 247 -9.30 9.91 15.65
C LEU A 247 -9.96 10.77 16.74
N LYS A 248 -11.07 10.30 17.32
CA LYS A 248 -11.73 10.93 18.46
C LYS A 248 -11.07 10.44 19.74
N THR A 249 -10.31 11.30 20.38
CA THR A 249 -9.67 11.09 21.69
C THR A 249 -10.49 11.71 22.81
N GLY A 250 -10.02 11.58 24.06
CA GLY A 250 -10.62 12.30 25.21
C GLY A 250 -10.54 13.83 25.09
N ASP A 251 -9.54 14.35 24.37
CA ASP A 251 -9.26 15.79 24.21
C ASP A 251 -9.85 16.40 22.92
N GLY A 252 -10.53 15.59 22.11
CA GLY A 252 -11.13 16.03 20.85
C GLY A 252 -10.77 15.16 19.66
N VAL A 253 -10.99 15.69 18.43
CA VAL A 253 -10.67 14.99 17.18
C VAL A 253 -9.29 15.39 16.70
N VAL A 254 -8.44 14.39 16.41
CA VAL A 254 -7.08 14.57 15.89
C VAL A 254 -6.98 13.98 14.50
N GLU A 255 -6.37 14.71 13.56
CA GLU A 255 -6.04 14.22 12.23
C GLU A 255 -4.69 13.50 12.22
N LEU A 256 -4.66 12.26 11.77
CA LEU A 256 -3.45 11.44 11.70
C LEU A 256 -3.17 11.05 10.25
N PHE A 257 -2.02 11.45 9.72
CA PHE A 257 -1.58 11.08 8.35
C PHE A 257 -0.74 9.81 8.34
N GLU A 258 -0.24 9.39 9.51
CA GLU A 258 0.57 8.19 9.66
C GLU A 258 0.45 7.64 11.07
N GLY A 259 0.78 6.39 11.24
CA GLY A 259 0.76 5.69 12.50
C GLY A 259 0.64 4.18 12.30
N GLU A 260 0.78 3.46 13.39
CA GLU A 260 0.52 2.03 13.47
C GLU A 260 -0.72 1.82 14.30
N ILE A 261 -1.71 1.16 13.72
CA ILE A 261 -2.97 0.88 14.39
C ILE A 261 -2.95 -0.51 15.02
N GLU A 262 -3.31 -0.53 16.30
CA GLU A 262 -3.71 -1.71 17.03
C GLU A 262 -5.20 -1.55 17.40
N GLN A 263 -6.06 -2.48 16.97
CA GLN A 263 -7.46 -2.50 17.40
C GLN A 263 -7.54 -2.95 18.85
N LEU A 264 -8.15 -2.13 19.67
CA LEU A 264 -8.41 -2.45 21.07
C LEU A 264 -9.67 -3.32 21.16
N ARG A 265 -9.51 -4.60 21.51
CA ARG A 265 -10.66 -5.48 21.71
C ARG A 265 -11.59 -4.83 22.73
N ARG A 266 -12.88 -4.73 22.41
CA ARG A 266 -13.90 -4.41 23.41
C ARG A 266 -13.76 -5.46 24.51
N GLY A 267 -13.39 -5.04 25.72
CA GLY A 267 -13.38 -5.95 26.88
C GLY A 267 -14.73 -6.64 26.88
N ARG A 268 -14.74 -7.97 26.92
CA ARG A 268 -15.97 -8.70 27.25
C ARG A 268 -16.37 -8.16 28.62
N SER A 269 -17.44 -7.38 28.66
CA SER A 269 -18.12 -7.07 29.91
C SER A 269 -18.47 -8.41 30.56
N ALA A 270 -17.89 -8.65 31.72
CA ALA A 270 -18.14 -9.81 32.51
C ALA A 270 -19.60 -9.80 33.02
#